data_867399984e312a1532ded67637739fcb
#
_entry.id   867399984e312a1532ded67637739fcb
#
_cell.length_a   1.000
_cell.length_b   1.000
_cell.length_c   1.000
_cell.angle_alpha   90.00
_cell.angle_beta   90.00
_cell.angle_gamma   90.00
#
_symmetry.space_group_name_H-M   'P 1'
#
loop_
_entity.id
_entity.type
_entity.pdbx_description
1 polymer ?
#
loop_
_entity_poly.entity_id
_entity_poly.type
_entity_poly.pdbx_seq_one_letter_code
_entity_poly.pdbx_strand_id
1 'polypeptide(L)'
;RGETTTYVQRTKYTGRNTRENLYMVKGSSDAPWVTIDRRVKPTKAMLADAGLPGTWMSTNPDGSRSRTVVSWAAGEHVLKYERFEQAASGGEWTSSSLFVWYWDAHHDHIATMYLDDHGTVIHGSVESISKSGDTVTIISNHEGNRYHDLTMSTQAKQVVTPNSITNSWTGMSLNGKRHKLSWSEGSYTTQRAKK
;
A
#
# COMPACT_ATOMS: atom_id res chain seq x y z
N ARG A 1 -5.86 44.74 -5.76
CA ARG A 1 -4.52 44.72 -5.13
C ARG A 1 -4.57 43.61 -4.09
N GLY A 2 -3.80 42.54 -4.33
CA GLY A 2 -3.73 41.42 -3.39
C GLY A 2 -2.92 41.83 -2.16
N GLU A 3 -3.44 41.55 -0.98
CA GLU A 3 -2.68 41.71 0.27
C GLU A 3 -1.58 40.65 0.33
N THR A 4 -0.36 41.09 0.57
CA THR A 4 0.79 40.19 0.74
C THR A 4 0.93 39.84 2.21
N THR A 5 0.66 38.59 2.58
CA THR A 5 0.87 38.10 3.94
C THR A 5 2.30 37.55 4.08
N THR A 6 3.05 38.09 5.00
CA THR A 6 4.43 37.63 5.30
C THR A 6 4.40 36.67 6.48
N TYR A 7 4.99 35.49 6.27
CA TYR A 7 5.12 34.48 7.32
C TYR A 7 6.54 34.46 7.88
N VAL A 8 6.65 34.19 9.17
CA VAL A 8 7.93 33.89 9.83
C VAL A 8 7.90 32.44 10.25
N GLN A 9 8.87 31.67 9.78
CA GLN A 9 9.07 30.29 10.19
C GLN A 9 10.28 30.20 11.11
N ARG A 10 10.11 29.52 12.25
CA ARG A 10 11.21 29.10 13.11
C ARG A 10 11.24 27.59 13.20
N THR A 11 12.40 26.99 12.99
CA THR A 11 12.60 25.54 13.09
C THR A 11 13.47 25.23 14.31
N LYS A 12 13.02 24.33 15.16
CA LYS A 12 13.76 23.79 16.30
C LYS A 12 13.89 22.27 16.13
N TYR A 13 15.11 21.77 16.20
CA TYR A 13 15.35 20.32 16.23
C TYR A 13 15.15 19.83 17.67
N THR A 14 14.13 19.01 17.88
CA THR A 14 13.76 18.47 19.20
C THR A 14 14.29 17.06 19.42
N GLY A 15 14.92 16.47 18.40
CA GLY A 15 15.56 15.17 18.44
C GLY A 15 16.29 14.85 17.15
N ARG A 16 16.97 13.71 17.11
CA ARG A 16 17.75 13.26 15.94
C ARG A 16 16.93 13.18 14.65
N ASN A 17 15.64 12.88 14.79
CA ASN A 17 14.70 12.64 13.68
C ASN A 17 13.44 13.48 13.79
N THR A 18 13.41 14.50 14.62
CA THR A 18 12.21 15.31 14.86
C THR A 18 12.57 16.78 14.83
N ARG A 19 11.79 17.56 14.10
CA ARG A 19 11.86 19.02 14.13
C ARG A 19 10.47 19.59 14.36
N GLU A 20 10.43 20.66 15.11
CA GLU A 20 9.26 21.48 15.35
C GLU A 20 9.38 22.75 14.51
N ASN A 21 8.39 23.04 13.69
CA ASN A 21 8.33 24.28 12.93
C ASN A 21 7.20 25.14 13.49
N LEU A 22 7.53 26.36 13.88
CA LEU A 22 6.58 27.39 14.25
C LEU A 22 6.36 28.32 13.05
N TYR A 23 5.13 28.54 12.71
CA TYR A 23 4.72 29.50 11.69
C TYR A 23 3.92 30.62 12.33
N MET A 24 4.30 31.84 12.04
CA MET A 24 3.64 33.06 12.53
C MET A 24 3.40 33.99 11.37
N VAL A 25 2.28 34.70 11.38
CA VAL A 25 2.07 35.84 10.49
C VAL A 25 2.81 37.01 11.08
N LYS A 26 3.67 37.68 10.29
CA LYS A 26 4.44 38.82 10.75
C LYS A 26 3.48 39.96 11.15
N GLY A 27 3.59 40.40 12.42
CA GLY A 27 2.75 41.47 12.97
C GLY A 27 1.39 41.03 13.52
N SER A 28 1.06 39.70 13.45
CA SER A 28 -0.10 39.17 14.13
C SER A 28 0.17 38.88 15.60
N SER A 29 -0.85 39.06 16.43
CA SER A 29 -0.89 38.61 17.83
C SER A 29 -1.42 37.18 17.97
N ASP A 30 -1.82 36.55 16.87
CA ASP A 30 -2.35 35.19 16.89
C ASP A 30 -1.30 34.17 17.33
N ALA A 31 -1.76 33.15 18.01
CA ALA A 31 -0.88 32.05 18.39
C ALA A 31 -0.23 31.42 17.15
N PRO A 32 1.09 31.15 17.17
CA PRO A 32 1.74 30.45 16.06
C PRO A 32 1.14 29.05 15.91
N TRP A 33 0.99 28.59 14.67
CA TRP A 33 0.70 27.19 14.51
C TRP A 33 1.99 26.37 14.38
N VAL A 34 1.95 25.19 14.97
CA VAL A 34 3.09 24.28 15.11
C VAL A 34 2.90 23.07 14.24
N THR A 35 3.92 22.73 13.47
CA THR A 35 4.00 21.42 12.80
C THR A 35 5.17 20.63 13.36
N ILE A 36 4.97 19.34 13.55
CA ILE A 36 6.03 18.43 13.98
C ILE A 36 6.38 17.53 12.80
N ASP A 37 7.55 17.76 12.22
CA ASP A 37 8.08 16.91 11.17
C ASP A 37 8.95 15.82 11.79
N ARG A 38 8.62 14.57 11.49
CA ARG A 38 9.44 13.42 11.86
C ARG A 38 10.17 12.89 10.63
N ARG A 39 11.45 12.60 10.79
CA ARG A 39 12.20 11.92 9.73
C ARG A 39 11.69 10.49 9.63
N VAL A 40 10.99 10.18 8.56
CA VAL A 40 10.43 8.87 8.30
C VAL A 40 11.45 8.04 7.55
N LYS A 41 11.60 6.75 7.91
CA LYS A 41 12.36 5.81 7.10
C LYS A 41 11.58 5.55 5.80
N PRO A 42 12.24 5.42 4.64
CA PRO A 42 11.58 4.95 3.43
C PRO A 42 10.87 3.63 3.68
N THR A 43 9.68 3.45 3.11
CA THR A 43 8.93 2.18 3.18
C THR A 43 9.77 0.99 2.74
N LYS A 44 10.67 1.19 1.77
CA LYS A 44 11.66 0.19 1.34
C LYS A 44 12.50 -0.36 2.50
N ALA A 45 13.02 0.52 3.36
CA ALA A 45 13.82 0.09 4.51
C ALA A 45 13.02 -0.70 5.54
N MET A 46 11.71 -0.47 5.63
CA MET A 46 10.80 -1.18 6.54
C MET A 46 10.37 -2.53 6.01
N LEU A 47 10.23 -2.67 4.69
CA LEU A 47 9.91 -3.94 4.03
C LEU A 47 11.13 -4.88 3.94
N ALA A 48 12.27 -4.50 4.50
CA ALA A 48 13.45 -5.34 4.73
C ALA A 48 13.87 -6.18 3.52
N ASP A 49 13.99 -5.55 2.36
CA ASP A 49 14.36 -6.23 1.11
C ASP A 49 13.46 -7.45 0.79
N ALA A 50 12.17 -7.29 0.97
CA ALA A 50 11.19 -8.35 0.68
C ALA A 50 11.21 -8.86 -0.78
N GLY A 51 12.06 -8.29 -1.64
CA GLY A 51 12.21 -8.73 -3.03
C GLY A 51 10.98 -8.48 -3.90
N LEU A 52 10.08 -7.60 -3.47
CA LEU A 52 8.80 -7.31 -4.13
C LEU A 52 8.93 -6.66 -5.52
N PRO A 53 9.83 -5.67 -5.75
CA PRO A 53 9.92 -5.02 -7.05
C PRO A 53 10.24 -5.99 -8.18
N GLY A 54 9.54 -5.82 -9.31
CA GLY A 54 9.66 -6.66 -10.50
C GLY A 54 8.33 -6.86 -11.19
N THR A 55 8.33 -7.73 -12.21
CA THR A 55 7.12 -8.14 -12.92
C THR A 55 6.73 -9.55 -12.49
N TRP A 56 5.47 -9.71 -12.15
CA TRP A 56 4.89 -10.94 -11.65
C TRP A 56 3.73 -11.37 -12.54
N MET A 57 3.66 -12.63 -12.88
CA MET A 57 2.71 -13.18 -13.84
C MET A 57 1.91 -14.31 -13.20
N SER A 58 0.62 -14.41 -13.54
CA SER A 58 -0.17 -15.60 -13.29
C SER A 58 -1.09 -15.91 -14.47
N THR A 59 -1.48 -17.15 -14.57
CA THR A 59 -2.52 -17.62 -15.50
C THR A 59 -3.68 -18.16 -14.69
N ASN A 60 -4.87 -17.68 -14.97
CA ASN A 60 -6.09 -18.11 -14.31
C ASN A 60 -6.60 -19.44 -14.91
N PRO A 61 -7.49 -20.17 -14.23
CA PRO A 61 -8.04 -21.43 -14.73
C PRO A 61 -8.77 -21.31 -16.08
N ASP A 62 -9.32 -20.14 -16.38
CA ASP A 62 -10.00 -19.84 -17.65
C ASP A 62 -9.04 -19.51 -18.80
N GLY A 63 -7.72 -19.53 -18.53
CA GLY A 63 -6.68 -19.20 -19.49
C GLY A 63 -6.35 -17.69 -19.59
N SER A 64 -7.11 -16.82 -18.93
CA SER A 64 -6.77 -15.41 -18.82
C SER A 64 -5.46 -15.22 -18.02
N ARG A 65 -4.76 -14.14 -18.28
CA ARG A 65 -3.47 -13.86 -17.64
C ARG A 65 -3.50 -12.55 -16.88
N SER A 66 -2.79 -12.51 -15.74
CA SER A 66 -2.53 -11.26 -15.05
C SER A 66 -1.03 -10.97 -14.97
N ARG A 67 -0.70 -9.69 -15.07
CA ARG A 67 0.64 -9.16 -14.92
C ARG A 67 0.61 -8.05 -13.87
N THR A 68 1.42 -8.19 -12.84
CA THR A 68 1.59 -7.16 -11.81
C THR A 68 2.98 -6.60 -11.90
N VAL A 69 3.10 -5.29 -12.11
CA VAL A 69 4.37 -4.56 -12.09
C VAL A 69 4.50 -3.90 -10.72
N VAL A 70 5.52 -4.29 -9.97
CA VAL A 70 5.82 -3.76 -8.65
C VAL A 70 7.03 -2.84 -8.74
N SER A 71 6.90 -1.60 -8.33
CA SER A 71 7.94 -0.60 -8.42
C SER A 71 7.93 0.38 -7.26
N TRP A 72 9.10 0.94 -6.95
CA TRP A 72 9.23 2.03 -5.99
C TRP A 72 8.86 3.37 -6.63
N ALA A 73 8.17 4.21 -5.88
CA ALA A 73 7.80 5.58 -6.24
C ALA A 73 8.12 6.53 -5.07
N ALA A 74 8.01 7.84 -5.32
CA ALA A 74 8.21 8.90 -4.32
C ALA A 74 9.48 8.73 -3.47
N GLY A 75 10.64 8.50 -4.11
CA GLY A 75 11.91 8.35 -3.41
C GLY A 75 11.95 7.14 -2.47
N GLU A 76 11.37 6.02 -2.90
CA GLU A 76 11.27 4.76 -2.14
C GLU A 76 10.34 4.80 -0.93
N HIS A 77 9.50 5.84 -0.83
CA HIS A 77 8.48 5.97 0.22
C HIS A 77 7.17 5.26 -0.11
N VAL A 78 6.92 4.98 -1.39
CA VAL A 78 5.72 4.30 -1.86
C VAL A 78 6.12 3.08 -2.68
N LEU A 79 5.58 1.92 -2.34
CA LEU A 79 5.64 0.73 -3.18
C LEU A 79 4.32 0.62 -3.95
N LYS A 80 4.41 0.58 -5.26
CA LYS A 80 3.27 0.57 -6.17
C LYS A 80 3.18 -0.77 -6.88
N TYR A 81 1.99 -1.35 -6.90
CA TYR A 81 1.62 -2.54 -7.66
C TYR A 81 0.59 -2.12 -8.71
N GLU A 82 0.95 -2.20 -9.97
CA GLU A 82 0.05 -1.96 -11.09
C GLU A 82 -0.32 -3.30 -11.71
N ARG A 83 -1.59 -3.66 -11.68
CA ARG A 83 -2.07 -4.92 -12.22
C ARG A 83 -2.75 -4.69 -13.56
N PHE A 84 -2.43 -5.57 -14.47
CA PHE A 84 -2.98 -5.64 -15.82
C PHE A 84 -3.54 -7.02 -16.06
N GLU A 85 -4.62 -7.08 -16.81
CA GLU A 85 -5.30 -8.32 -17.19
C GLU A 85 -5.31 -8.47 -18.71
N GLN A 86 -5.27 -9.72 -19.17
CA GLN A 86 -5.37 -10.07 -20.57
C GLN A 86 -6.32 -11.24 -20.71
N ALA A 87 -7.27 -11.18 -21.65
CA ALA A 87 -8.22 -12.24 -21.92
C ALA A 87 -7.52 -13.54 -22.35
N ALA A 88 -8.17 -14.68 -22.13
CA ALA A 88 -7.67 -15.99 -22.56
C ALA A 88 -7.43 -16.08 -24.08
N SER A 89 -8.21 -15.36 -24.87
CA SER A 89 -8.03 -15.23 -26.32
C SER A 89 -6.78 -14.43 -26.75
N GLY A 90 -6.04 -13.84 -25.78
CA GLY A 90 -4.98 -12.90 -26.04
C GLY A 90 -5.50 -11.48 -26.24
N GLY A 91 -4.70 -10.63 -26.89
CA GLY A 91 -5.01 -9.22 -27.10
C GLY A 91 -4.20 -8.28 -26.21
N GLU A 92 -4.69 -7.07 -26.03
CA GLU A 92 -4.01 -6.05 -25.23
C GLU A 92 -4.13 -6.28 -23.73
N TRP A 93 -3.15 -5.77 -22.99
CA TRP A 93 -3.17 -5.73 -21.53
C TRP A 93 -3.98 -4.53 -21.05
N THR A 94 -5.03 -4.77 -20.29
CA THR A 94 -5.87 -3.73 -19.70
C THR A 94 -5.50 -3.51 -18.24
N SER A 95 -5.33 -2.25 -17.83
CA SER A 95 -5.12 -1.91 -16.43
C SER A 95 -6.37 -2.24 -15.63
N SER A 96 -6.24 -3.00 -14.54
CA SER A 96 -7.38 -3.46 -13.73
C SER A 96 -7.33 -2.95 -12.29
N SER A 97 -6.16 -2.76 -11.71
CA SER A 97 -6.08 -2.26 -10.34
C SER A 97 -4.73 -1.65 -9.99
N LEU A 98 -4.77 -0.81 -8.96
CA LEU A 98 -3.62 -0.20 -8.33
C LEU A 98 -3.63 -0.56 -6.84
N PHE A 99 -2.51 -1.04 -6.33
CA PHE A 99 -2.30 -1.27 -4.90
C PHE A 99 -1.03 -0.54 -4.47
N VAL A 100 -1.12 0.27 -3.42
CA VAL A 100 0.00 1.06 -2.91
C VAL A 100 0.26 0.76 -1.44
N TRP A 101 1.53 0.75 -1.08
CA TRP A 101 2.01 0.62 0.29
C TRP A 101 2.85 1.85 0.62
N TYR A 102 2.58 2.48 1.75
CA TYR A 102 3.27 3.67 2.18
C TYR A 102 3.36 3.73 3.69
N TRP A 103 4.32 4.49 4.19
CA TRP A 103 4.43 4.74 5.62
C TRP A 103 3.41 5.78 6.06
N ASP A 104 2.52 5.41 6.97
CA ASP A 104 1.64 6.32 7.67
C ASP A 104 2.31 6.80 8.96
N ALA A 105 2.86 8.02 8.93
CA ALA A 105 3.56 8.59 10.06
C ALA A 105 2.63 8.96 11.23
N HIS A 106 1.33 9.10 10.98
CA HIS A 106 0.36 9.42 12.02
C HIS A 106 0.06 8.19 12.89
N HIS A 107 -0.07 7.03 12.25
CA HIS A 107 -0.40 5.78 12.93
C HIS A 107 0.82 4.86 13.16
N ASP A 108 2.03 5.29 12.74
CA ASP A 108 3.30 4.58 12.96
C ASP A 108 3.33 3.15 12.37
N HIS A 109 2.74 2.97 11.18
CA HIS A 109 2.71 1.70 10.48
C HIS A 109 2.81 1.84 8.95
N ILE A 110 3.02 0.73 8.24
CA ILE A 110 2.87 0.68 6.79
C ILE A 110 1.38 0.55 6.47
N ALA A 111 0.81 1.58 5.89
CA ALA A 111 -0.55 1.57 5.38
C ALA A 111 -0.60 1.05 3.95
N THR A 112 -1.75 0.55 3.55
CA THR A 112 -2.02 0.06 2.20
C THR A 112 -3.33 0.64 1.66
N MET A 113 -3.41 0.81 0.34
CA MET A 113 -4.64 1.22 -0.33
C MET A 113 -4.75 0.47 -1.66
N TYR A 114 -5.89 -0.17 -1.88
CA TYR A 114 -6.25 -0.85 -3.12
C TYR A 114 -7.39 -0.13 -3.81
N LEU A 115 -7.26 0.02 -5.12
CA LEU A 115 -8.22 0.64 -6.02
C LEU A 115 -8.36 -0.24 -7.26
N ASP A 116 -9.57 -0.40 -7.77
CA ASP A 116 -9.80 -1.09 -9.04
C ASP A 116 -10.75 -0.31 -9.97
N ASP A 117 -10.89 -0.79 -11.19
CA ASP A 117 -11.73 -0.22 -12.24
C ASP A 117 -13.24 -0.39 -12.01
N HIS A 118 -13.63 -1.14 -10.97
CA HIS A 118 -15.02 -1.31 -10.53
C HIS A 118 -15.41 -0.36 -9.38
N GLY A 119 -14.50 0.54 -8.96
CA GLY A 119 -14.74 1.48 -7.88
C GLY A 119 -14.55 0.90 -6.47
N THR A 120 -13.87 -0.25 -6.36
CA THR A 120 -13.45 -0.80 -5.06
C THR A 120 -12.39 0.10 -4.44
N VAL A 121 -12.56 0.44 -3.17
CA VAL A 121 -11.58 1.16 -2.35
C VAL A 121 -11.38 0.41 -1.05
N ILE A 122 -10.19 -0.16 -0.85
CA ILE A 122 -9.85 -0.93 0.34
C ILE A 122 -8.61 -0.30 0.96
N HIS A 123 -8.70 0.00 2.25
CA HIS A 123 -7.58 0.44 3.08
C HIS A 123 -7.06 -0.72 3.90
N GLY A 124 -5.82 -0.64 4.32
CA GLY A 124 -5.26 -1.65 5.19
C GLY A 124 -4.01 -1.19 5.91
N SER A 125 -3.54 -2.03 6.79
CA SER A 125 -2.29 -1.84 7.52
C SER A 125 -1.51 -3.14 7.60
N VAL A 126 -0.19 -3.04 7.52
CA VAL A 126 0.70 -4.17 7.74
C VAL A 126 0.80 -4.42 9.24
N GLU A 127 0.42 -5.62 9.66
CA GLU A 127 0.48 -6.07 11.05
C GLU A 127 1.88 -6.59 11.39
N SER A 128 2.46 -7.39 10.52
CA SER A 128 3.78 -7.96 10.75
C SER A 128 4.54 -8.29 9.47
N ILE A 129 5.86 -8.23 9.57
CA ILE A 129 6.81 -8.66 8.55
C ILE A 129 7.82 -9.56 9.21
N SER A 130 7.99 -10.77 8.69
CA SER A 130 8.99 -11.71 9.16
C SER A 130 9.80 -12.26 8.00
N LYS A 131 11.10 -12.55 8.24
CA LYS A 131 12.02 -13.09 7.25
C LYS A 131 12.65 -14.38 7.77
N SER A 132 12.66 -15.41 6.93
CA SER A 132 13.34 -16.68 7.19
C SER A 132 14.06 -17.13 5.92
N GLY A 133 15.39 -17.06 5.93
CA GLY A 133 16.18 -17.23 4.72
C GLY A 133 15.81 -16.22 3.64
N ASP A 134 15.48 -16.70 2.44
CA ASP A 134 15.04 -15.89 1.31
C ASP A 134 13.52 -15.68 1.24
N THR A 135 12.80 -16.15 2.25
CA THR A 135 11.34 -16.02 2.33
C THR A 135 10.95 -14.89 3.25
N VAL A 136 10.11 -13.98 2.78
CA VAL A 136 9.50 -12.92 3.57
C VAL A 136 7.99 -13.20 3.68
N THR A 137 7.49 -13.18 4.91
CA THR A 137 6.05 -13.30 5.19
C THR A 137 5.53 -11.95 5.68
N ILE A 138 4.46 -11.47 5.08
CA ILE A 138 3.81 -10.21 5.42
C ILE A 138 2.36 -10.52 5.78
N ILE A 139 1.91 -10.06 6.93
CA ILE A 139 0.52 -10.13 7.38
C ILE A 139 -0.06 -8.72 7.35
N SER A 140 -1.23 -8.56 6.79
CA SER A 140 -1.92 -7.26 6.71
C SER A 140 -3.41 -7.41 6.91
N ASN A 141 -4.03 -6.41 7.53
CA ASN A 141 -5.47 -6.32 7.70
C ASN A 141 -6.02 -5.32 6.70
N HIS A 142 -7.16 -5.61 6.11
CA HIS A 142 -7.78 -4.82 5.07
C HIS A 142 -9.26 -4.62 5.35
N GLU A 143 -9.75 -3.40 5.10
CA GLU A 143 -11.15 -3.04 5.19
C GLU A 143 -11.51 -1.98 4.17
N GLY A 144 -12.75 -1.94 3.72
CA GLY A 144 -13.19 -0.93 2.76
C GLY A 144 -14.47 -1.31 2.03
N ASN A 145 -14.74 -0.56 1.00
CA ASN A 145 -15.92 -0.78 0.17
C ASN A 145 -15.54 -1.57 -1.09
N ARG A 146 -16.27 -2.63 -1.31
CA ARG A 146 -16.22 -3.41 -2.54
C ARG A 146 -17.56 -3.28 -3.27
N TYR A 147 -17.55 -2.86 -4.53
CA TYR A 147 -18.77 -2.72 -5.35
C TYR A 147 -19.89 -1.94 -4.64
N HIS A 148 -19.85 -0.62 -4.70
CA HIS A 148 -20.89 0.30 -4.23
C HIS A 148 -21.28 0.18 -2.74
N ASP A 149 -21.90 -0.92 -2.30
CA ASP A 149 -22.52 -1.02 -0.98
C ASP A 149 -21.99 -2.17 -0.12
N LEU A 150 -20.97 -2.91 -0.59
CA LEU A 150 -20.42 -4.02 0.17
C LEU A 150 -19.19 -3.56 0.97
N THR A 151 -19.34 -3.40 2.28
CA THR A 151 -18.19 -3.28 3.17
C THR A 151 -17.50 -4.64 3.30
N MET A 152 -16.17 -4.63 3.17
CA MET A 152 -15.35 -5.83 3.27
C MET A 152 -14.30 -5.65 4.38
N SER A 153 -14.05 -6.71 5.13
CA SER A 153 -12.84 -6.83 5.95
C SER A 153 -12.21 -8.21 5.77
N THR A 154 -10.89 -8.27 5.82
CA THR A 154 -10.14 -9.54 5.68
C THR A 154 -8.72 -9.38 6.23
N GLN A 155 -8.11 -10.49 6.64
CA GLN A 155 -6.67 -10.56 6.83
C GLN A 155 -6.02 -11.21 5.63
N ALA A 156 -4.96 -10.61 5.12
CA ALA A 156 -4.15 -11.14 4.04
C ALA A 156 -2.78 -11.60 4.57
N LYS A 157 -2.32 -12.73 4.05
CA LYS A 157 -0.96 -13.21 4.22
C LYS A 157 -0.29 -13.26 2.86
N GLN A 158 0.83 -12.58 2.72
CA GLN A 158 1.67 -12.63 1.53
C GLN A 158 2.98 -13.33 1.87
N VAL A 159 3.31 -14.37 1.11
CA VAL A 159 4.60 -15.09 1.20
C VAL A 159 5.38 -14.78 -0.06
N VAL A 160 6.53 -14.13 0.10
CA VAL A 160 7.40 -13.68 -0.98
C VAL A 160 8.67 -14.50 -0.97
N THR A 161 9.00 -15.09 -2.11
CA THR A 161 10.27 -15.75 -2.39
C THR A 161 10.97 -15.04 -3.55
N PRO A 162 12.22 -15.35 -3.90
CA PRO A 162 12.87 -14.78 -5.07
C PRO A 162 12.09 -14.94 -6.38
N ASN A 163 11.28 -16.01 -6.49
CA ASN A 163 10.61 -16.40 -7.73
C ASN A 163 9.08 -16.37 -7.68
N SER A 164 8.49 -16.23 -6.51
CA SER A 164 7.03 -16.26 -6.37
C SER A 164 6.51 -15.32 -5.29
N ILE A 165 5.26 -14.88 -5.47
CA ILE A 165 4.44 -14.26 -4.42
C ILE A 165 3.17 -15.09 -4.30
N THR A 166 2.94 -15.64 -3.10
CA THR A 166 1.69 -16.32 -2.76
C THR A 166 0.88 -15.43 -1.83
N ASN A 167 -0.34 -15.11 -2.23
CA ASN A 167 -1.30 -14.36 -1.43
C ASN A 167 -2.40 -15.30 -0.95
N SER A 168 -2.80 -15.18 0.29
CA SER A 168 -3.93 -15.88 0.87
C SER A 168 -4.74 -14.95 1.77
N TRP A 169 -6.05 -15.20 1.85
CA TRP A 169 -6.97 -14.42 2.65
C TRP A 169 -7.67 -15.32 3.65
N THR A 170 -7.92 -14.77 4.84
CA THR A 170 -8.66 -15.46 5.91
C THR A 170 -9.62 -14.49 6.58
N GLY A 171 -10.69 -15.05 7.15
CA GLY A 171 -11.63 -14.27 7.96
C GLY A 171 -12.39 -13.21 7.19
N MET A 172 -12.57 -13.36 5.88
CA MET A 172 -13.29 -12.37 5.08
C MET A 172 -14.71 -12.21 5.57
N SER A 173 -15.12 -10.98 5.81
CA SER A 173 -16.51 -10.61 6.06
C SER A 173 -17.01 -9.63 5.01
N LEU A 174 -18.30 -9.72 4.67
CA LEU A 174 -19.01 -8.76 3.85
C LEU A 174 -20.20 -8.23 4.66
N ASN A 175 -20.33 -6.90 4.76
CA ASN A 175 -21.34 -6.25 5.59
C ASN A 175 -21.39 -6.82 7.02
N GLY A 176 -20.24 -7.07 7.63
CA GLY A 176 -20.09 -7.62 8.97
C GLY A 176 -20.44 -9.10 9.13
N LYS A 177 -20.83 -9.80 8.06
CA LYS A 177 -21.10 -11.23 8.08
C LYS A 177 -19.94 -12.01 7.47
N ARG A 178 -19.47 -13.06 8.16
CA ARG A 178 -18.42 -13.93 7.63
C ARG A 178 -18.85 -14.54 6.31
N HIS A 179 -18.00 -14.42 5.33
CA HIS A 179 -18.22 -14.91 3.98
C HIS A 179 -17.48 -16.22 3.73
N LYS A 180 -18.17 -17.22 3.18
CA LYS A 180 -17.62 -18.56 2.92
C LYS A 180 -17.59 -18.90 1.43
N LEU A 181 -17.36 -17.93 0.54
CA LEU A 181 -17.13 -18.24 -0.85
C LEU A 181 -15.72 -18.80 -1.07
N SER A 182 -15.58 -19.66 -2.05
CA SER A 182 -14.31 -20.30 -2.40
C SER A 182 -13.15 -19.34 -2.64
N TRP A 183 -13.45 -18.12 -3.08
CA TRP A 183 -12.46 -17.05 -3.27
C TRP A 183 -12.13 -16.25 -1.99
N SER A 184 -12.95 -16.35 -0.95
CA SER A 184 -12.77 -15.61 0.33
C SER A 184 -11.81 -16.28 1.30
N GLU A 185 -11.49 -17.54 1.08
CA GLU A 185 -10.51 -18.32 1.85
C GLU A 185 -9.57 -19.06 0.88
N GLY A 186 -9.16 -18.36 -0.18
CA GLY A 186 -8.32 -18.90 -1.22
C GLY A 186 -6.87 -18.42 -1.14
N SER A 187 -6.06 -19.01 -1.97
CA SER A 187 -4.72 -18.50 -2.25
C SER A 187 -4.47 -18.46 -3.76
N TYR A 188 -3.67 -17.50 -4.20
CA TYR A 188 -3.13 -17.51 -5.55
C TYR A 188 -1.63 -17.22 -5.53
N THR A 189 -0.92 -17.78 -6.49
CA THR A 189 0.52 -17.59 -6.60
C THR A 189 0.83 -16.96 -7.95
N THR A 190 1.63 -15.91 -7.92
CA THR A 190 2.25 -15.31 -9.10
C THR A 190 3.71 -15.68 -9.18
N GLN A 191 4.23 -15.85 -10.39
CA GLN A 191 5.63 -16.16 -10.65
C GLN A 191 6.34 -14.92 -11.16
N ARG A 192 7.61 -14.77 -10.81
CA ARG A 192 8.45 -13.71 -11.37
C ARG A 192 8.63 -13.94 -12.87
N ALA A 193 8.36 -12.92 -13.66
CA ALA A 193 8.62 -12.97 -15.09
C ALA A 193 10.12 -13.18 -15.34
N LYS A 194 10.46 -14.10 -16.23
CA LYS A 194 11.83 -14.25 -16.72
C LYS A 194 12.21 -13.00 -17.51
N LYS A 195 13.41 -12.50 -17.27
CA LYS A 195 13.97 -11.39 -18.06
C LYS A 195 14.24 -11.82 -19.49
#